data_d1d5cc5ba06c6a77fdd03457e6363d8a
#
_entry.id   d1d5cc5ba06c6a77fdd03457e6363d8a
#
_cell.length_a   1.000
_cell.length_b   1.000
_cell.length_c   1.000
_cell.angle_alpha   90.00
_cell.angle_beta   90.00
_cell.angle_gamma   90.00
#
_symmetry.space_group_name_H-M   'P 1'
#
loop_
_entity.id
_entity.type
_entity.pdbx_description
1 polymer ?
#
loop_
_entity_poly.entity_id
_entity_poly.type
_entity_poly.pdbx_seq_one_letter_code
_entity_poly.pdbx_strand_id
1 'polypeptide(L)'
;GIGRRQRQMCIRDSLSSFYFDIRKDVLYCDSINSKKRKNCVIVLNIILESLLKWFAPILVFTTEEIYSLVNKSNSESIHENNFVKIPAQWKNEKLNEKWSNLFKIKQEANIAIEEKRANKEIGSSLEAEIKLILKKDKFELLDKLDLADYFIVSKAEKELSKNDDIKIEVKKAQGQKCERCWKILEKKCERCSKVLQ
;
A
#
# COMPACT_ATOMS: atom_id res chain seq x y z
N GLY A 1 -15.98 0.99 24.37
CA GLY A 1 -15.01 1.95 23.85
C GLY A 1 -13.82 1.35 23.11
N ILE A 2 -13.29 0.23 23.55
CA ILE A 2 -12.09 -0.41 22.95
C ILE A 2 -12.36 -0.89 21.52
N GLY A 3 -13.49 -1.51 21.26
CA GLY A 3 -13.81 -2.03 19.92
C GLY A 3 -14.02 -0.96 18.84
N ARG A 4 -14.42 0.25 19.20
CA ARG A 4 -14.59 1.37 18.24
C ARG A 4 -13.22 1.97 17.86
N ARG A 5 -12.31 2.14 18.83
CA ARG A 5 -10.94 2.62 18.58
C ARG A 5 -10.12 1.62 17.76
N GLN A 6 -10.20 0.32 18.07
CA GLN A 6 -9.51 -0.71 17.30
C GLN A 6 -9.99 -0.79 15.86
N ARG A 7 -11.30 -0.69 15.60
CA ARG A 7 -11.85 -0.69 14.23
C ARG A 7 -11.44 0.54 13.44
N GLN A 8 -11.44 1.72 14.05
CA GLN A 8 -10.93 2.93 13.41
C GLN A 8 -9.44 2.82 13.11
N MET A 9 -8.62 2.29 14.01
CA MET A 9 -7.19 2.04 13.77
C MET A 9 -6.98 1.09 12.58
N CYS A 10 -7.66 -0.05 12.53
CA CYS A 10 -7.46 -1.01 11.44
C CYS A 10 -7.86 -0.45 10.08
N ILE A 11 -9.02 0.20 9.96
CA ILE A 11 -9.47 0.76 8.68
C ILE A 11 -8.58 1.94 8.27
N ARG A 12 -8.31 2.87 9.17
CA ARG A 12 -7.50 4.03 8.85
C ARG A 12 -6.04 3.67 8.62
N ASP A 13 -5.41 2.95 9.54
CA ASP A 13 -3.96 2.77 9.57
C ASP A 13 -3.49 1.59 8.71
N SER A 14 -4.28 0.51 8.62
CA SER A 14 -3.91 -0.66 7.82
C SER A 14 -4.47 -0.63 6.41
N LEU A 15 -5.71 -0.21 6.19
CA LEU A 15 -6.29 -0.16 4.87
C LEU A 15 -5.98 1.17 4.17
N SER A 16 -6.43 2.30 4.73
CA SER A 16 -6.34 3.60 4.07
C SER A 16 -4.90 4.10 3.97
N SER A 17 -4.25 4.31 5.12
CA SER A 17 -2.92 4.93 5.17
C SER A 17 -1.78 3.99 4.75
N PHE A 18 -2.04 2.70 4.63
CA PHE A 18 -1.03 1.75 4.20
C PHE A 18 -1.40 1.04 2.90
N TYR A 19 -2.38 0.10 2.93
CA TYR A 19 -2.62 -0.76 1.78
C TYR A 19 -3.07 0.01 0.55
N PHE A 20 -4.06 0.89 0.69
CA PHE A 20 -4.56 1.66 -0.44
C PHE A 20 -3.49 2.63 -0.96
N ASP A 21 -2.74 3.25 -0.05
CA ASP A 21 -1.72 4.22 -0.42
C ASP A 21 -0.59 3.58 -1.26
N ILE A 22 -0.03 2.45 -0.83
CA ILE A 22 1.00 1.74 -1.61
C ILE A 22 0.48 1.10 -2.89
N ARG A 23 -0.85 0.94 -3.06
CA ARG A 23 -1.46 0.34 -4.25
C ARG A 23 -2.00 1.33 -5.25
N LYS A 24 -2.10 2.62 -4.91
CA LYS A 24 -2.54 3.67 -5.83
C LYS A 24 -1.77 3.65 -7.14
N ASP A 25 -0.44 3.61 -7.07
CA ASP A 25 0.42 3.60 -8.25
C ASP A 25 0.13 2.40 -9.17
N VAL A 26 -0.02 1.21 -8.61
CA VAL A 26 -0.37 -0.01 -9.36
C VAL A 26 -1.74 0.10 -10.02
N LEU A 27 -2.74 0.60 -9.28
CA LEU A 27 -4.11 0.71 -9.79
C LEU A 27 -4.25 1.73 -10.92
N TYR A 28 -3.58 2.87 -10.81
CA TYR A 28 -3.73 3.96 -11.77
C TYR A 28 -2.72 3.90 -12.92
N CYS A 29 -1.52 3.37 -12.68
CA CYS A 29 -0.43 3.44 -13.65
C CYS A 29 -0.12 2.14 -14.37
N ASP A 30 -0.44 0.97 -13.79
CA ASP A 30 -0.19 -0.31 -14.44
C ASP A 30 -1.23 -0.62 -15.53
N SER A 31 -0.81 -1.41 -16.52
CA SER A 31 -1.70 -1.94 -17.56
C SER A 31 -2.83 -2.78 -16.92
N ILE A 32 -4.01 -2.74 -17.55
CA ILE A 32 -5.18 -3.55 -17.16
C ILE A 32 -4.82 -5.05 -17.13
N ASN A 33 -3.92 -5.48 -18.01
CA ASN A 33 -3.48 -6.87 -18.10
C ASN A 33 -2.38 -7.25 -17.10
N SER A 34 -1.81 -6.28 -16.36
CA SER A 34 -0.80 -6.54 -15.35
C SER A 34 -1.32 -7.48 -14.27
N LYS A 35 -0.56 -8.55 -14.02
CA LYS A 35 -0.85 -9.51 -12.93
C LYS A 35 -0.90 -8.81 -11.57
N LYS A 36 -0.01 -7.83 -11.34
CA LYS A 36 0.07 -7.05 -10.11
C LYS A 36 -1.22 -6.27 -9.88
N ARG A 37 -1.75 -5.61 -10.94
CA ARG A 37 -3.02 -4.87 -10.90
C ARG A 37 -4.21 -5.79 -10.70
N LYS A 38 -4.30 -6.90 -11.45
CA LYS A 38 -5.38 -7.89 -11.29
C LYS A 38 -5.45 -8.44 -9.87
N ASN A 39 -4.32 -8.84 -9.31
CA ASN A 39 -4.26 -9.31 -7.92
C ASN A 39 -4.70 -8.24 -6.92
N CYS A 40 -4.32 -6.99 -7.14
CA CYS A 40 -4.75 -5.87 -6.30
C CYS A 40 -6.27 -5.69 -6.34
N VAL A 41 -6.89 -5.73 -7.53
CA VAL A 41 -8.34 -5.62 -7.70
C VAL A 41 -9.08 -6.77 -7.01
N ILE A 42 -8.56 -8.01 -7.12
CA ILE A 42 -9.16 -9.16 -6.41
C ILE A 42 -9.18 -8.93 -4.91
N VAL A 43 -8.05 -8.48 -4.32
CA VAL A 43 -7.97 -8.20 -2.89
C VAL A 43 -8.93 -7.06 -2.50
N LEU A 44 -9.04 -6.01 -3.31
CA LEU A 44 -9.96 -4.91 -3.05
C LEU A 44 -11.43 -5.36 -3.07
N ASN A 45 -11.80 -6.24 -4.00
CA ASN A 45 -13.16 -6.81 -4.06
C ASN A 45 -13.48 -7.64 -2.80
N ILE A 46 -12.52 -8.46 -2.33
CA ILE A 46 -12.69 -9.24 -1.08
C ILE A 46 -12.87 -8.29 0.12
N ILE A 47 -12.09 -7.23 0.19
CA ILE A 47 -12.19 -6.21 1.25
C ILE A 47 -13.56 -5.51 1.16
N LEU A 48 -13.98 -5.09 -0.02
CA LEU A 48 -15.26 -4.42 -0.23
C LEU A 48 -16.44 -5.32 0.20
N GLU A 49 -16.47 -6.56 -0.27
CA GLU A 49 -17.50 -7.52 0.12
C GLU A 49 -17.55 -7.74 1.63
N SER A 50 -16.38 -7.88 2.26
CA SER A 50 -16.28 -8.05 3.71
C SER A 50 -16.81 -6.84 4.46
N LEU A 51 -16.43 -5.64 4.05
CA LEU A 51 -16.89 -4.39 4.67
C LEU A 51 -18.40 -4.19 4.50
N LEU A 52 -18.92 -4.43 3.31
CA LEU A 52 -20.37 -4.30 3.07
C LEU A 52 -21.18 -5.23 3.97
N LYS A 53 -20.79 -6.51 4.06
CA LYS A 53 -21.47 -7.48 4.92
C LYS A 53 -21.33 -7.18 6.41
N TRP A 54 -20.17 -6.69 6.85
CA TRP A 54 -19.97 -6.34 8.27
C TRP A 54 -20.69 -5.07 8.68
N PHE A 55 -20.85 -4.12 7.79
CA PHE A 55 -21.51 -2.85 8.06
C PHE A 55 -23.01 -2.86 7.73
N ALA A 56 -23.52 -3.88 7.04
CA ALA A 56 -24.94 -3.99 6.70
C ALA A 56 -25.90 -3.79 7.89
N PRO A 57 -25.65 -4.35 9.09
CA PRO A 57 -26.52 -4.12 10.25
C PRO A 57 -26.49 -2.69 10.82
N ILE A 58 -25.49 -1.87 10.42
CA ILE A 58 -25.26 -0.52 10.96
C ILE A 58 -25.61 0.55 9.92
N LEU A 59 -25.18 0.33 8.68
CA LEU A 59 -25.35 1.26 7.55
C LEU A 59 -26.29 0.66 6.51
N VAL A 60 -27.50 0.32 6.96
CA VAL A 60 -28.50 -0.48 6.22
C VAL A 60 -28.69 0.00 4.78
N PHE A 61 -29.01 1.26 4.58
CA PHE A 61 -29.30 1.82 3.25
C PHE A 61 -28.03 1.97 2.40
N THR A 62 -26.94 2.48 2.99
CA THR A 62 -25.69 2.73 2.29
C THR A 62 -25.08 1.43 1.75
N THR A 63 -25.08 0.37 2.57
CA THR A 63 -24.52 -0.93 2.14
C THR A 63 -25.38 -1.60 1.08
N GLU A 64 -26.70 -1.48 1.17
CA GLU A 64 -27.62 -1.98 0.15
C GLU A 64 -27.44 -1.25 -1.18
N GLU A 65 -27.34 0.08 -1.15
CA GLU A 65 -27.10 0.88 -2.35
C GLU A 65 -25.78 0.49 -3.04
N ILE A 66 -24.68 0.42 -2.29
CA ILE A 66 -23.38 0.03 -2.85
C ILE A 66 -23.43 -1.41 -3.37
N TYR A 67 -24.07 -2.32 -2.64
CA TYR A 67 -24.17 -3.73 -3.03
C TYR A 67 -24.94 -3.89 -4.36
N SER A 68 -26.06 -3.20 -4.51
CA SER A 68 -26.85 -3.22 -5.75
C SER A 68 -26.12 -2.58 -6.93
N LEU A 69 -25.31 -1.53 -6.71
CA LEU A 69 -24.46 -0.93 -7.76
C LEU A 69 -23.35 -1.87 -8.25
N VAL A 70 -22.79 -2.67 -7.35
CA VAL A 70 -21.72 -3.63 -7.68
C VAL A 70 -22.28 -4.89 -8.33
N ASN A 71 -23.44 -5.37 -7.85
CA ASN A 71 -24.07 -6.64 -8.27
C ASN A 71 -25.31 -6.40 -9.12
N LYS A 72 -25.22 -5.57 -10.15
CA LYS A 72 -26.34 -5.14 -11.02
C LYS A 72 -27.20 -6.27 -11.60
N SER A 73 -26.70 -7.50 -11.66
CA SER A 73 -27.41 -8.66 -12.17
C SER A 73 -28.11 -9.49 -11.10
N ASN A 74 -27.91 -9.18 -9.83
CA ASN A 74 -28.48 -9.93 -8.72
C ASN A 74 -29.56 -9.10 -8.04
N SER A 75 -30.76 -9.66 -7.90
CA SER A 75 -31.91 -9.04 -7.21
C SER A 75 -31.90 -9.30 -5.70
N GLU A 76 -30.88 -10.02 -5.18
CA GLU A 76 -30.76 -10.34 -3.77
C GLU A 76 -30.28 -9.13 -2.98
N SER A 77 -30.85 -8.93 -1.79
CA SER A 77 -30.40 -7.92 -0.84
C SER A 77 -29.12 -8.35 -0.12
N ILE A 78 -28.25 -7.38 0.22
CA ILE A 78 -27.08 -7.68 1.07
C ILE A 78 -27.48 -8.25 2.42
N HIS A 79 -28.69 -7.91 2.91
CA HIS A 79 -29.19 -8.35 4.21
C HIS A 79 -29.59 -9.83 4.23
N GLU A 80 -29.75 -10.46 3.06
CA GLU A 80 -29.98 -11.89 2.93
C GLU A 80 -28.67 -12.70 2.87
N ASN A 81 -27.53 -12.01 2.78
CA ASN A 81 -26.24 -12.63 2.66
C ASN A 81 -25.60 -13.00 4.00
N ASN A 82 -24.94 -14.14 4.04
CA ASN A 82 -24.14 -14.54 5.19
C ASN A 82 -22.82 -13.73 5.26
N PHE A 83 -22.27 -13.60 6.47
CA PHE A 83 -20.94 -13.04 6.66
C PHE A 83 -19.87 -13.81 5.86
N VAL A 84 -18.86 -13.08 5.40
CA VAL A 84 -17.74 -13.68 4.66
C VAL A 84 -17.02 -14.70 5.53
N LYS A 85 -16.90 -15.92 5.02
CA LYS A 85 -16.10 -16.97 5.67
C LYS A 85 -14.63 -16.75 5.27
N ILE A 86 -13.82 -16.35 6.23
CA ILE A 86 -12.37 -16.18 6.02
C ILE A 86 -11.70 -17.55 6.08
N PRO A 87 -11.01 -17.99 5.02
CA PRO A 87 -10.30 -19.26 5.03
C PRO A 87 -9.24 -19.30 6.15
N ALA A 88 -9.25 -20.35 6.97
CA ALA A 88 -8.32 -20.48 8.10
C ALA A 88 -6.85 -20.42 7.66
N GLN A 89 -6.54 -20.88 6.45
CA GLN A 89 -5.19 -20.83 5.86
C GLN A 89 -4.66 -19.42 5.59
N TRP A 90 -5.52 -18.38 5.61
CA TRP A 90 -5.07 -16.99 5.50
C TRP A 90 -4.50 -16.45 6.80
N LYS A 91 -4.77 -17.12 7.92
CA LYS A 91 -4.16 -16.77 9.20
C LYS A 91 -2.71 -17.29 9.21
N ASN A 92 -1.75 -16.39 9.10
CA ASN A 92 -0.33 -16.72 9.06
C ASN A 92 0.46 -15.83 10.03
N GLU A 93 0.79 -16.39 11.19
CA GLU A 93 1.47 -15.64 12.25
C GLU A 93 2.90 -15.22 11.86
N LYS A 94 3.64 -16.08 11.13
CA LYS A 94 4.98 -15.74 10.63
C LYS A 94 4.95 -14.55 9.66
N LEU A 95 3.92 -14.52 8.79
CA LEU A 95 3.72 -13.41 7.87
C LEU A 95 3.35 -12.13 8.62
N ASN A 96 2.52 -12.23 9.64
CA ASN A 96 2.13 -11.10 10.49
C ASN A 96 3.35 -10.50 11.22
N GLU A 97 4.21 -11.32 11.79
CA GLU A 97 5.45 -10.89 12.42
C GLU A 97 6.40 -10.21 11.42
N LYS A 98 6.56 -10.81 10.23
CA LYS A 98 7.34 -10.20 9.14
C LYS A 98 6.82 -8.81 8.81
N TRP A 99 5.51 -8.65 8.60
CA TRP A 99 4.91 -7.36 8.27
C TRP A 99 5.02 -6.35 9.41
N SER A 100 4.90 -6.78 10.68
CA SER A 100 5.11 -5.91 11.84
C SER A 100 6.50 -5.29 11.85
N ASN A 101 7.54 -6.07 11.52
CA ASN A 101 8.90 -5.57 11.40
C ASN A 101 9.09 -4.65 10.19
N LEU A 102 8.47 -4.97 9.06
CA LEU A 102 8.47 -4.09 7.88
C LEU A 102 7.81 -2.74 8.16
N PHE A 103 6.70 -2.74 8.91
CA PHE A 103 6.03 -1.49 9.33
C PHE A 103 6.95 -0.58 10.15
N LYS A 104 7.74 -1.13 11.07
CA LYS A 104 8.71 -0.35 11.85
C LYS A 104 9.73 0.34 10.95
N ILE A 105 10.30 -0.41 9.98
CA ILE A 105 11.25 0.16 9.00
C ILE A 105 10.57 1.26 8.17
N LYS A 106 9.30 1.06 7.76
CA LYS A 106 8.56 2.08 7.01
C LYS A 106 8.31 3.35 7.85
N GLN A 107 8.01 3.20 9.14
CA GLN A 107 7.82 4.34 10.03
C GLN A 107 9.10 5.18 10.15
N GLU A 108 10.25 4.54 10.34
CA GLU A 108 11.55 5.23 10.38
C GLU A 108 11.85 5.94 9.04
N ALA A 109 11.56 5.28 7.91
CA ALA A 109 11.72 5.89 6.59
C ALA A 109 10.80 7.10 6.41
N ASN A 110 9.55 7.00 6.85
CA ASN A 110 8.60 8.10 6.76
C ASN A 110 9.05 9.31 7.60
N ILE A 111 9.61 9.10 8.80
CA ILE A 111 10.16 10.18 9.63
C ILE A 111 11.28 10.90 8.87
N ALA A 112 12.24 10.16 8.31
CA ALA A 112 13.34 10.74 7.55
C ALA A 112 12.87 11.51 6.29
N ILE A 113 11.83 11.01 5.60
CA ILE A 113 11.22 11.69 4.45
C ILE A 113 10.52 12.98 4.90
N GLU A 114 9.75 12.94 6.01
CA GLU A 114 9.04 14.12 6.52
C GLU A 114 10.00 15.20 7.01
N GLU A 115 11.15 14.85 7.59
CA GLU A 115 12.21 15.83 7.94
C GLU A 115 12.69 16.58 6.68
N LYS A 116 12.92 15.87 5.57
CA LYS A 116 13.32 16.50 4.30
C LYS A 116 12.20 17.35 3.69
N ARG A 117 10.94 16.97 3.89
CA ARG A 117 9.79 17.78 3.47
C ARG A 117 9.64 19.05 4.31
N ALA A 118 9.82 18.93 5.62
CA ALA A 118 9.77 20.08 6.54
C ALA A 118 10.86 21.11 6.20
N ASN A 119 12.06 20.65 5.81
CA ASN A 119 13.17 21.46 5.35
C ASN A 119 12.97 22.01 3.92
N LYS A 120 11.85 21.68 3.24
CA LYS A 120 11.55 22.08 1.85
C LYS A 120 12.58 21.59 0.81
N GLU A 121 13.33 20.54 1.12
CA GLU A 121 14.27 19.92 0.19
C GLU A 121 13.54 19.08 -0.88
N ILE A 122 12.39 18.50 -0.51
CA ILE A 122 11.48 17.76 -1.37
C ILE A 122 10.04 18.23 -1.15
N GLY A 123 9.21 18.23 -2.20
CA GLY A 123 7.79 18.60 -2.12
C GLY A 123 6.89 17.41 -1.79
N SER A 124 7.25 16.21 -2.22
CA SER A 124 6.49 14.98 -1.99
C SER A 124 7.43 13.79 -1.79
N SER A 125 6.93 12.70 -1.20
CA SER A 125 7.69 11.46 -1.05
C SER A 125 8.14 10.88 -2.40
N LEU A 126 7.35 11.08 -3.46
CA LEU A 126 7.71 10.66 -4.82
C LEU A 126 8.87 11.46 -5.43
N GLU A 127 9.32 12.53 -4.80
CA GLU A 127 10.54 13.26 -5.20
C GLU A 127 11.78 12.76 -4.46
N ALA A 128 11.62 11.80 -3.54
CA ALA A 128 12.71 11.26 -2.76
C ALA A 128 13.36 10.04 -3.43
N GLU A 129 14.65 9.92 -3.23
CA GLU A 129 15.45 8.72 -3.34
C GLU A 129 15.90 8.33 -1.92
N ILE A 130 15.70 7.08 -1.53
CA ILE A 130 16.09 6.58 -0.21
C ILE A 130 17.15 5.49 -0.31
N LYS A 131 18.10 5.53 0.61
CA LYS A 131 19.10 4.48 0.81
C LYS A 131 18.96 3.93 2.23
N LEU A 132 18.61 2.66 2.33
CA LEU A 132 18.40 1.94 3.58
C LEU A 132 19.67 1.18 3.93
N ILE A 133 20.34 1.53 5.00
CA ILE A 133 21.53 0.85 5.51
C ILE A 133 21.08 0.01 6.69
N LEU A 134 21.09 -1.32 6.52
CA LEU A 134 20.38 -2.25 7.40
C LEU A 134 21.27 -3.43 7.80
N LYS A 135 21.06 -3.96 9.03
CA LYS A 135 21.59 -5.25 9.45
C LYS A 135 21.01 -6.38 8.61
N LYS A 136 21.72 -7.50 8.54
CA LYS A 136 21.39 -8.68 7.72
C LYS A 136 19.94 -9.14 7.88
N ASP A 137 19.44 -9.26 9.11
CA ASP A 137 18.08 -9.74 9.39
C ASP A 137 17.01 -8.83 8.78
N LYS A 138 17.20 -7.51 8.92
CA LYS A 138 16.28 -6.52 8.34
C LYS A 138 16.45 -6.39 6.82
N PHE A 139 17.66 -6.57 6.33
CA PHE A 139 17.97 -6.58 4.91
C PHE A 139 17.25 -7.73 4.17
N GLU A 140 17.26 -8.93 4.74
CA GLU A 140 16.57 -10.10 4.19
C GLU A 140 15.03 -9.98 4.23
N LEU A 141 14.47 -9.27 5.23
CA LEU A 141 13.04 -9.00 5.29
C LEU A 141 12.52 -8.24 4.07
N LEU A 142 13.35 -7.36 3.52
CA LEU A 142 13.04 -6.54 2.35
C LEU A 142 13.24 -7.26 1.01
N ASP A 143 13.77 -8.49 1.02
CA ASP A 143 13.89 -9.29 -0.18
C ASP A 143 12.52 -9.56 -0.80
N LYS A 144 12.47 -9.57 -2.12
CA LYS A 144 11.26 -9.76 -2.93
C LYS A 144 10.21 -8.65 -2.83
N LEU A 145 10.50 -7.53 -2.13
CA LEU A 145 9.67 -6.35 -2.14
C LEU A 145 10.15 -5.36 -3.19
N ASP A 146 9.20 -4.73 -3.87
CA ASP A 146 9.45 -3.54 -4.65
C ASP A 146 9.58 -2.36 -3.66
N LEU A 147 10.83 -1.99 -3.35
CA LEU A 147 11.13 -1.00 -2.32
C LEU A 147 10.59 0.38 -2.69
N ALA A 148 10.68 0.77 -3.95
CA ALA A 148 10.21 2.07 -4.40
C ALA A 148 8.68 2.18 -4.26
N ASP A 149 7.93 1.11 -4.54
CA ASP A 149 6.49 1.07 -4.32
C ASP A 149 6.15 1.00 -2.83
N TYR A 150 6.91 0.22 -2.05
CA TYR A 150 6.65 0.04 -0.62
C TYR A 150 6.82 1.33 0.17
N PHE A 151 7.87 2.09 -0.10
CA PHE A 151 8.15 3.37 0.57
C PHE A 151 7.49 4.57 -0.11
N ILE A 152 6.87 4.39 -1.29
CA ILE A 152 6.22 5.43 -2.08
C ILE A 152 7.22 6.53 -2.46
N VAL A 153 8.35 6.10 -3.03
CA VAL A 153 9.45 6.98 -3.47
C VAL A 153 9.81 6.71 -4.93
N SER A 154 10.58 7.60 -5.53
CA SER A 154 11.05 7.40 -6.92
C SER A 154 12.07 6.29 -7.01
N LYS A 155 13.01 6.22 -6.06
CA LYS A 155 14.06 5.22 -6.02
C LYS A 155 14.34 4.79 -4.59
N ALA A 156 14.56 3.50 -4.39
CA ALA A 156 14.92 2.95 -3.10
C ALA A 156 16.00 1.88 -3.26
N GLU A 157 17.07 2.02 -2.52
CA GLU A 157 18.19 1.08 -2.48
C GLU A 157 18.40 0.57 -1.07
N LYS A 158 18.94 -0.63 -0.93
CA LYS A 158 19.30 -1.20 0.36
C LYS A 158 20.75 -1.65 0.37
N GLU A 159 21.41 -1.43 1.49
CA GLU A 159 22.80 -1.80 1.72
C GLU A 159 22.96 -2.49 3.08
N LEU A 160 23.92 -3.41 3.16
CA LEU A 160 24.23 -4.09 4.41
C LEU A 160 25.08 -3.19 5.31
N SER A 161 24.65 -3.03 6.56
CA SER A 161 25.43 -2.36 7.60
C SER A 161 26.22 -3.38 8.42
N LYS A 162 27.39 -2.97 8.88
CA LYS A 162 28.16 -3.69 9.88
C LYS A 162 27.70 -3.38 11.32
N ASN A 163 26.94 -2.29 11.51
CA ASN A 163 26.45 -1.82 12.80
C ASN A 163 24.99 -2.23 13.00
N ASP A 164 24.52 -2.21 14.25
CA ASP A 164 23.16 -2.63 14.63
C ASP A 164 22.08 -1.60 14.31
N ASP A 165 22.43 -0.38 13.99
CA ASP A 165 21.49 0.72 13.77
C ASP A 165 20.92 0.71 12.34
N ILE A 166 19.64 1.05 12.24
CA ILE A 166 19.02 1.40 10.95
C ILE A 166 19.43 2.83 10.62
N LYS A 167 20.09 3.03 9.49
CA LYS A 167 20.35 4.36 8.95
C LYS A 167 19.61 4.53 7.65
N ILE A 168 18.82 5.60 7.55
CA ILE A 168 18.06 5.93 6.35
C ILE A 168 18.56 7.27 5.83
N GLU A 169 19.10 7.25 4.64
CA GLU A 169 19.54 8.45 3.94
C GLU A 169 18.50 8.82 2.89
N VAL A 170 18.00 10.05 2.95
CA VAL A 170 17.01 10.58 2.00
C VAL A 170 17.66 11.69 1.19
N LYS A 171 17.55 11.60 -0.13
CA LYS A 171 18.01 12.61 -1.08
C LYS A 171 16.90 12.97 -2.04
N LYS A 172 16.99 14.12 -2.69
CA LYS A 172 16.10 14.46 -3.80
C LYS A 172 16.49 13.61 -5.01
N ALA A 173 15.52 12.90 -5.60
CA ALA A 173 15.74 12.10 -6.80
C ALA A 173 16.13 12.99 -7.98
N GLN A 174 17.03 12.50 -8.82
CA GLN A 174 17.49 13.20 -10.02
C GLN A 174 16.76 12.68 -11.26
N GLY A 175 16.48 13.56 -12.21
CA GLY A 175 15.83 13.20 -13.45
C GLY A 175 14.59 14.02 -13.77
N GLN A 176 13.71 13.46 -14.61
CA GLN A 176 12.48 14.09 -15.06
C GLN A 176 11.25 13.44 -14.38
N LYS A 177 10.31 14.28 -13.97
CA LYS A 177 9.06 13.84 -13.39
C LYS A 177 8.14 13.23 -14.45
N CYS A 178 7.71 12.00 -14.25
CA CYS A 178 6.71 11.38 -15.10
C CYS A 178 5.34 12.01 -14.83
N GLU A 179 4.66 12.52 -15.86
CA GLU A 179 3.35 13.18 -15.73
C GLU A 179 2.23 12.26 -15.22
N ARG A 180 2.37 10.94 -15.39
CA ARG A 180 1.36 9.97 -15.00
C ARG A 180 1.58 9.37 -13.62
N CYS A 181 2.76 8.83 -13.32
CA CYS A 181 3.05 8.20 -12.03
C CYS A 181 3.76 9.13 -11.03
N TRP A 182 4.18 10.31 -11.49
CA TRP A 182 4.85 11.37 -10.71
C TRP A 182 6.20 11.00 -10.12
N LYS A 183 6.71 9.79 -10.38
CA LYS A 183 8.07 9.41 -10.01
C LYS A 183 9.09 10.20 -10.84
N ILE A 184 10.21 10.56 -10.22
CA ILE A 184 11.34 11.18 -10.89
C ILE A 184 12.27 10.08 -11.37
N LEU A 185 12.57 10.06 -12.66
CA LEU A 185 13.37 9.01 -13.32
C LEU A 185 14.42 9.65 -14.22
N GLU A 186 15.60 9.03 -14.31
CA GLU A 186 16.67 9.47 -15.21
C GLU A 186 16.29 9.33 -16.68
N LYS A 187 15.45 8.33 -16.99
CA LYS A 187 14.95 8.05 -18.34
C LYS A 187 13.43 8.10 -18.38
N LYS A 188 12.87 8.20 -19.58
CA LYS A 188 11.43 8.15 -19.81
C LYS A 188 10.82 6.92 -19.15
N CYS A 189 9.69 7.10 -18.46
CA CYS A 189 9.01 6.03 -17.75
C CYS A 189 8.45 4.99 -18.73
N GLU A 190 9.17 3.90 -18.96
CA GLU A 190 8.77 2.83 -19.88
C GLU A 190 7.42 2.21 -19.51
N ARG A 191 7.15 2.02 -18.21
CA ARG A 191 5.87 1.49 -17.73
C ARG A 191 4.70 2.35 -18.19
N CYS A 192 4.75 3.63 -17.92
CA CYS A 192 3.68 4.55 -18.28
C CYS A 192 3.57 4.77 -19.78
N SER A 193 4.69 4.79 -20.50
CA SER A 193 4.71 4.91 -21.97
C SER A 193 4.05 3.73 -22.66
N LYS A 194 4.26 2.49 -22.17
CA LYS A 194 3.64 1.27 -22.73
C LYS A 194 2.13 1.18 -22.50
N VAL A 195 1.59 1.92 -21.56
CA VAL A 195 0.16 1.91 -21.24
C VAL A 195 -0.60 2.98 -22.02
N LEU A 196 0.11 4.02 -22.48
CA LEU A 196 -0.45 5.12 -23.27
C LEU A 196 -0.42 4.85 -24.79
N GLN A 197 0.24 3.78 -25.21
CA GLN A 197 0.20 3.23 -26.57
C GLN A 197 -0.98 2.27 -26.72
#